data_8205dd0698c68a63759b2f6164c5f5d8
#
_entry.id   8205dd0698c68a63759b2f6164c5f5d8
#
_cell.length_a   1.000
_cell.length_b   1.000
_cell.length_c   1.000
_cell.angle_alpha   90.00
_cell.angle_beta   90.00
_cell.angle_gamma   90.00
#
_symmetry.space_group_name_H-M   'P 1'
#
loop_
_entity.id
_entity.type
_entity.pdbx_description
1 polymer ?
#
loop_
_entity_poly.entity_id
_entity_poly.type
_entity_poly.pdbx_seq_one_letter_code
_entity_poly.pdbx_strand_id
1 'polypeptide(L)'
;MKKVLFIDRDGTLVIEPPVDYQLDAYEKLEFYPKVIRNLGFVRSKLDFEFAMVTNQDGLGTSSFPADTFWPVHNLVMKTLRLPASLARVCWASI
;
A
#
# COMPACT_ATOMS: atom_id res chain seq x y z
N MET A 1 -14.26 19.35 10.72
CA MET A 1 -14.47 18.22 9.79
C MET A 1 -13.13 17.64 9.38
N LYS A 2 -12.98 16.33 9.55
CA LYS A 2 -11.74 15.67 9.11
C LYS A 2 -11.76 15.45 7.62
N LYS A 3 -10.61 15.69 6.99
CA LYS A 3 -10.41 15.41 5.57
C LYS A 3 -9.61 14.13 5.43
N VAL A 4 -10.02 13.29 4.51
CA VAL A 4 -9.35 12.01 4.26
C VAL A 4 -8.78 12.02 2.85
N LEU A 5 -7.49 11.71 2.74
CA LEU A 5 -6.84 11.52 1.46
C LEU A 5 -6.69 10.03 1.19
N PHE A 6 -7.35 9.55 0.15
CA PHE A 6 -7.23 8.15 -0.27
C PHE A 6 -6.05 8.02 -1.21
N ILE A 7 -5.17 7.09 -0.91
CA ILE A 7 -3.94 6.88 -1.67
C ILE A 7 -3.89 5.44 -2.14
N ASP A 8 -3.71 5.26 -3.44
CA ASP A 8 -3.48 3.95 -4.02
C ASP A 8 -2.07 3.46 -3.68
N ARG A 9 -1.91 2.16 -3.49
CA ARG A 9 -0.63 1.56 -3.12
C ARG A 9 0.21 1.22 -4.34
N ASP A 10 -0.23 0.23 -5.10
CA ASP A 10 0.55 -0.29 -6.23
C ASP A 10 0.50 0.67 -7.41
N GLY A 11 1.66 1.03 -7.93
CA GLY A 11 1.76 1.99 -9.01
C GLY A 11 1.74 3.46 -8.56
N THR A 12 1.58 3.71 -7.26
CA THR A 12 1.58 5.08 -6.70
C THR A 12 2.60 5.22 -5.59
N LEU A 13 2.50 4.42 -4.55
CA LEU A 13 3.45 4.45 -3.43
C LEU A 13 4.58 3.46 -3.62
N VAL A 14 4.27 2.28 -4.12
CA VAL A 14 5.26 1.23 -4.40
C VAL A 14 5.17 0.84 -5.87
N ILE A 15 6.30 0.39 -6.41
CA ILE A 15 6.37 -0.05 -7.80
C ILE A 15 5.67 -1.40 -7.92
N GLU A 16 4.74 -1.50 -8.86
CA GLU A 16 4.03 -2.75 -9.11
C GLU A 16 4.98 -3.77 -9.73
N PRO A 17 5.06 -4.98 -9.16
CA PRO A 17 5.94 -6.01 -9.73
C PRO A 17 5.56 -6.32 -11.20
N PRO A 18 6.56 -6.39 -12.11
CA PRO A 18 6.26 -6.37 -13.55
C PRO A 18 5.76 -7.69 -14.14
N VAL A 19 5.95 -8.82 -13.46
CA VAL A 19 5.61 -10.12 -14.04
C VAL A 19 4.21 -10.57 -13.62
N ASP A 20 3.97 -10.67 -12.32
CA ASP A 20 2.71 -11.18 -11.78
C ASP A 20 1.86 -10.11 -11.11
N TYR A 21 2.37 -8.88 -11.01
CA TYR A 21 1.70 -7.75 -10.39
C TYR A 21 1.35 -8.00 -8.92
N GLN A 22 2.10 -8.88 -8.26
CA GLN A 22 1.85 -9.29 -6.88
C GLN A 22 3.05 -8.97 -5.99
N LEU A 23 2.84 -8.14 -4.97
CA LEU A 23 3.87 -7.83 -3.99
C LEU A 23 3.78 -8.86 -2.85
N ASP A 24 4.35 -10.03 -3.09
CA ASP A 24 4.23 -11.20 -2.23
C ASP A 24 5.54 -11.62 -1.56
N ALA A 25 6.60 -10.83 -1.71
CA ALA A 25 7.90 -11.10 -1.10
C ALA A 25 8.63 -9.79 -0.83
N TYR A 26 9.43 -9.77 0.23
CA TYR A 26 10.19 -8.57 0.58
C TYR A 26 11.15 -8.13 -0.54
N GLU A 27 11.70 -9.08 -1.28
CA GLU A 27 12.62 -8.79 -2.37
C GLU A 27 11.99 -7.99 -3.50
N LYS A 28 10.67 -8.07 -3.62
CA LYS A 28 9.92 -7.34 -4.65
C LYS A 28 9.56 -5.92 -4.23
N LEU A 29 9.70 -5.60 -2.95
CA LEU A 29 9.28 -4.29 -2.43
C LEU A 29 10.23 -3.20 -2.90
N GLU A 30 9.67 -2.22 -3.58
CA GLU A 30 10.41 -1.04 -4.02
C GLU A 30 9.47 0.17 -3.98
N PHE A 31 9.86 1.19 -3.23
CA PHE A 31 9.10 2.43 -3.18
C PHE A 31 9.48 3.32 -4.35
N TYR A 32 8.51 4.13 -4.82
CA TYR A 32 8.84 5.18 -5.77
C TYR A 32 9.80 6.17 -5.12
N PRO A 33 10.70 6.80 -5.92
CA PRO A 33 11.62 7.79 -5.37
C PRO A 33 10.88 8.91 -4.66
N LYS A 34 11.37 9.30 -3.48
CA LYS A 34 10.86 10.43 -2.70
C LYS A 34 9.47 10.23 -2.09
N VAL A 35 8.85 9.04 -2.23
CA VAL A 35 7.53 8.79 -1.69
C VAL A 35 7.48 9.00 -0.18
N ILE A 36 8.43 8.42 0.55
CA ILE A 36 8.45 8.51 2.02
C ILE A 36 8.59 9.98 2.44
N ARG A 37 9.49 10.70 1.80
CA ARG A 37 9.72 12.10 2.08
C ARG A 37 8.51 12.97 1.76
N ASN A 38 7.93 12.77 0.58
CA ASN A 38 6.81 13.59 0.12
C ASN A 38 5.55 13.32 0.93
N LEU A 39 5.30 12.07 1.30
CA LEU A 39 4.16 11.72 2.15
C LEU A 39 4.31 12.36 3.52
N GLY A 40 5.51 12.34 4.08
CA GLY A 40 5.80 13.02 5.35
C GLY A 40 5.57 14.52 5.26
N PHE A 41 5.97 15.13 4.15
CA PHE A 41 5.73 16.56 3.92
C PHE A 41 4.24 16.88 3.89
N VAL A 42 3.47 16.10 3.12
CA VAL A 42 2.01 16.31 3.03
C VAL A 42 1.37 16.16 4.42
N ARG A 43 1.77 15.13 5.16
CA ARG A 43 1.23 14.89 6.49
C ARG A 43 1.53 16.05 7.46
N SER A 44 2.71 16.65 7.36
CA SER A 44 3.13 17.72 8.26
C SER A 44 2.51 19.07 7.90
N LYS A 45 2.14 19.29 6.64
CA LYS A 45 1.67 20.58 6.15
C LYS A 45 0.18 20.67 5.93
N LEU A 46 -0.47 19.52 5.72
CA LEU A 46 -1.89 19.49 5.40
C LEU A 46 -2.64 18.71 6.48
N ASP A 47 -3.83 19.16 6.80
CA ASP A 47 -4.67 18.54 7.83
C ASP A 47 -5.52 17.44 7.21
N PHE A 48 -4.84 16.40 6.72
CA PHE A 48 -5.49 15.21 6.16
C PHE A 48 -5.14 13.97 6.97
N GLU A 49 -6.11 13.09 7.11
CA GLU A 49 -5.85 11.70 7.47
C GLU A 49 -5.64 10.92 6.18
N PHE A 50 -4.76 9.93 6.23
CA PHE A 50 -4.49 9.09 5.06
C PHE A 50 -5.22 7.76 5.19
N ALA A 51 -5.82 7.32 4.09
CA ALA A 51 -6.37 5.97 3.97
C ALA A 51 -5.80 5.36 2.70
N MET A 52 -5.23 4.16 2.83
CA MET A 52 -4.69 3.44 1.68
C MET A 52 -5.78 2.56 1.07
N VAL A 53 -5.91 2.62 -0.24
CA VAL A 53 -6.79 1.75 -1.01
C VAL A 53 -5.92 0.94 -1.94
N THR A 54 -6.08 -0.38 -1.92
CA THR A 54 -5.33 -1.24 -2.81
C THR A 54 -6.23 -2.34 -3.35
N ASN A 55 -6.15 -2.58 -4.65
CA ASN A 55 -6.86 -3.66 -5.31
C ASN A 55 -5.89 -4.83 -5.49
N GLN A 56 -6.22 -5.97 -4.90
CA GLN A 56 -5.35 -7.14 -4.89
C GLN A 56 -6.08 -8.32 -5.50
N ASP A 57 -6.05 -8.41 -6.81
CA ASP A 57 -6.61 -9.53 -7.54
C ASP A 57 -5.89 -10.82 -7.16
N GLY A 58 -6.65 -11.87 -6.98
CA GLY A 58 -6.10 -13.18 -6.67
C GLY A 58 -5.67 -13.38 -5.23
N LEU A 59 -5.76 -12.34 -4.38
CA LEU A 59 -5.41 -12.47 -2.97
C LEU A 59 -6.31 -13.52 -2.30
N GLY A 60 -5.69 -14.44 -1.58
CA GLY A 60 -6.39 -15.56 -0.95
C GLY A 60 -6.46 -16.82 -1.80
N THR A 61 -6.02 -16.75 -3.06
CA THR A 61 -5.92 -17.92 -3.93
C THR A 61 -4.57 -18.61 -3.78
N SER A 62 -4.41 -19.76 -4.42
CA SER A 62 -3.15 -20.51 -4.35
C SER A 62 -1.98 -19.77 -4.99
N SER A 63 -2.23 -18.88 -5.95
CA SER A 63 -1.17 -18.10 -6.59
C SER A 63 -0.75 -16.89 -5.75
N PHE A 64 -1.60 -16.45 -4.83
CA PHE A 64 -1.31 -15.31 -3.96
C PHE A 64 -1.90 -15.54 -2.57
N PRO A 65 -1.30 -16.43 -1.77
CA PRO A 65 -1.79 -16.70 -0.42
C PRO A 65 -1.75 -15.46 0.47
N ALA A 66 -2.70 -15.34 1.37
CA ALA A 66 -2.77 -14.19 2.27
C ALA A 66 -1.52 -14.08 3.15
N ASP A 67 -0.91 -15.19 3.52
CA ASP A 67 0.29 -15.19 4.36
C ASP A 67 1.54 -14.67 3.64
N THR A 68 1.53 -14.56 2.33
CA THR A 68 2.60 -13.88 1.57
C THR A 68 2.30 -12.40 1.35
N PHE A 69 1.04 -12.02 1.38
CA PHE A 69 0.64 -10.62 1.20
C PHE A 69 0.88 -9.77 2.45
N TRP A 70 0.37 -10.23 3.60
CA TRP A 70 0.30 -9.40 4.79
C TRP A 70 1.67 -8.97 5.35
N PRO A 71 2.70 -9.83 5.38
CA PRO A 71 3.98 -9.38 5.90
C PRO A 71 4.56 -8.20 5.14
N VAL A 72 4.53 -8.23 3.82
CA VAL A 72 5.06 -7.15 2.98
C VAL A 72 4.18 -5.91 3.10
N HIS A 73 2.86 -6.09 3.06
CA HIS A 73 1.92 -4.98 3.21
C HIS A 73 2.10 -4.27 4.55
N ASN A 74 2.26 -5.03 5.62
CA ASN A 74 2.48 -4.45 6.96
C ASN A 74 3.79 -3.68 7.03
N LEU A 75 4.83 -4.13 6.33
CA LEU A 75 6.08 -3.41 6.24
C LEU A 75 5.90 -2.07 5.50
N VAL A 76 5.13 -2.07 4.43
CA VAL A 76 4.80 -0.83 3.70
C VAL A 76 4.11 0.16 4.63
N MET A 77 3.09 -0.29 5.35
CA MET A 77 2.34 0.58 6.26
C MET A 77 3.24 1.13 7.37
N LYS A 78 4.08 0.28 7.94
CA LYS A 78 5.02 0.69 8.98
C LYS A 78 6.04 1.70 8.47
N THR A 79 6.60 1.45 7.29
CA THR A 79 7.60 2.34 6.69
C THR A 79 7.01 3.73 6.40
N LEU A 80 5.78 3.77 5.92
CA LEU A 80 5.07 5.01 5.63
C LEU A 80 4.45 5.64 6.88
N ARG A 81 4.54 4.97 8.03
CA ARG A 81 3.96 5.41 9.31
C ARG A 81 2.45 5.61 9.22
N LEU A 82 1.79 4.72 8.52
CA LEU A 82 0.33 4.72 8.40
C LEU A 82 -0.26 3.66 9.33
N PRO A 83 -1.28 4.01 10.13
CA PRO A 83 -1.96 3.01 10.95
C PRO A 83 -2.62 1.95 10.08
N ALA A 84 -2.49 0.69 10.47
CA ALA A 84 -3.10 -0.42 9.73
C ALA A 84 -4.62 -0.26 9.63
N SER A 85 -5.24 0.37 10.61
CA SER A 85 -6.68 0.62 10.61
C SER A 85 -7.15 1.53 9.47
N LEU A 86 -6.23 2.29 8.86
CA LEU A 86 -6.57 3.16 7.73
C LEU A 86 -6.36 2.48 6.38
N ALA A 87 -5.88 1.24 6.37
CA ALA A 87 -5.72 0.50 5.12
C ALA A 87 -7.04 -0.13 4.71
N ARG A 88 -7.34 -0.08 3.41
CA ARG A 88 -8.48 -0.74 2.80
C ARG A 88 -7.97 -1.62 1.68
N VAL A 89 -8.17 -2.91 1.81
CA VAL A 89 -7.75 -3.87 0.80
C VAL A 89 -8.98 -4.33 0.04
N CYS A 90 -8.96 -4.14 -1.27
CA CYS A 90 -10.04 -4.60 -2.14
C CYS A 90 -9.70 -5.99 -2.65
N TRP A 91 -10.58 -6.95 -2.41
CA TRP A 91 -10.36 -8.36 -2.75
C TRP A 91 -10.91 -8.69 -4.14
N ALA A 92 -11.85 -7.91 -4.62
CA ALA A 92 -12.52 -8.20 -5.86
C ALA A 92 -11.90 -7.42 -7.00
N SER A 93 -11.78 -8.08 -8.15
CA SER A 93 -11.44 -7.41 -9.39
C SER A 93 -12.67 -6.63 -9.87
N ILE A 94 -12.42 -5.43 -10.34
CA ILE A 94 -13.48 -4.62 -10.90
C ILE A 94 -13.48 -4.74 -12.42
#